data_ec3460698a5ed750af9d16000f51c2f1
#
_entry.id   ec3460698a5ed750af9d16000f51c2f1
#
_cell.length_a   1.000
_cell.length_b   1.000
_cell.length_c   1.000
_cell.angle_alpha   90.00
_cell.angle_beta   90.00
_cell.angle_gamma   90.00
#
_symmetry.space_group_name_H-M   'P 1'
#
loop_
_entity.id
_entity.type
_entity.pdbx_description
1 polymer ?
#
loop_
_entity_poly.entity_id
_entity_poly.type
_entity_poly.pdbx_seq_one_letter_code
_entity_poly.pdbx_strand_id
1 'polypeptide(L)'
;MILEAKNLSFRYEESGRKILDQFSLQVDSSERVGILAPSGFGKTTLCKILAGYEEPETGTVLMDGKSLYSYKGYCPVQMIWQHPEQAVNPRLRMRNVFEEGDQVETELIKKLGIEPDWMNRFPTELSGGELQRFCIARALGKRTRFL
;
A
#
# COMPACT_ATOMS: atom_id res chain seq x y z
N MET A 1 16.54 1.65 7.48
CA MET A 1 15.21 1.62 8.13
C MET A 1 14.72 0.19 8.10
N ILE A 2 14.06 -0.21 9.16
CA ILE A 2 13.60 -1.59 9.33
C ILE A 2 12.09 -1.59 9.51
N LEU A 3 11.38 -2.40 8.71
CA LEU A 3 9.99 -2.75 8.89
C LEU A 3 9.91 -4.13 9.53
N GLU A 4 9.25 -4.23 10.68
CA GLU A 4 9.13 -5.47 11.44
C GLU A 4 7.67 -5.83 11.65
N ALA A 5 7.32 -7.06 11.32
CA ALA A 5 6.09 -7.72 11.74
C ALA A 5 6.46 -8.71 12.85
N LYS A 6 5.86 -8.58 14.03
CA LYS A 6 6.16 -9.44 15.20
C LYS A 6 4.92 -10.21 15.63
N ASN A 7 4.98 -11.55 15.50
CA ASN A 7 3.96 -12.50 15.98
C ASN A 7 2.52 -12.15 15.54
N LEU A 8 2.36 -11.72 14.27
CA LEU A 8 1.06 -11.34 13.73
C LEU A 8 0.12 -12.53 13.66
N SER A 9 -1.04 -12.43 14.30
CA SER A 9 -2.17 -13.35 14.06
C SER A 9 -3.37 -12.53 13.60
N PHE A 10 -4.11 -13.08 12.62
CA PHE A 10 -5.25 -12.40 12.02
C PHE A 10 -6.30 -13.38 11.49
N ARG A 11 -7.57 -13.01 11.66
CA ARG A 11 -8.74 -13.60 11.00
C ARG A 11 -9.75 -12.48 10.70
N TYR A 12 -10.60 -12.68 9.70
CA TYR A 12 -11.66 -11.71 9.38
C TYR A 12 -12.89 -11.85 10.28
N GLU A 13 -13.14 -13.04 10.82
CA GLU A 13 -14.28 -13.33 11.70
C GLU A 13 -13.77 -14.09 12.92
N GLU A 14 -14.29 -13.77 14.11
CA GLU A 14 -13.83 -14.39 15.37
C GLU A 14 -13.89 -15.94 15.36
N SER A 15 -14.90 -16.52 14.71
CA SER A 15 -15.04 -17.96 14.52
C SER A 15 -14.35 -18.49 13.27
N GLY A 16 -13.76 -17.62 12.46
CA GLY A 16 -13.17 -17.95 11.19
C GLY A 16 -11.80 -18.60 11.29
N ARG A 17 -11.35 -19.16 10.13
CA ARG A 17 -9.98 -19.70 10.02
C ARG A 17 -8.96 -18.57 10.19
N LYS A 18 -7.92 -18.82 10.99
CA LYS A 18 -6.75 -17.93 11.03
C LYS A 18 -6.10 -17.82 9.64
N ILE A 19 -5.95 -16.59 9.19
CA ILE A 19 -5.28 -16.25 7.92
C ILE A 19 -3.78 -16.11 8.17
N LEU A 20 -3.41 -15.50 9.30
CA LEU A 20 -2.04 -15.45 9.80
C LEU A 20 -2.01 -16.04 11.20
N ASP A 21 -0.97 -16.79 11.53
CA ASP A 21 -0.77 -17.39 12.84
C ASP A 21 0.69 -17.23 13.27
N GLN A 22 0.92 -16.34 14.23
CA GLN A 22 2.23 -15.99 14.80
C GLN A 22 3.30 -15.67 13.73
N PHE A 23 2.89 -15.04 12.63
CA PHE A 23 3.78 -14.70 11.53
C PHE A 23 4.72 -13.56 11.93
N SER A 24 6.00 -13.73 11.64
CA SER A 24 7.01 -12.70 11.86
C SER A 24 7.86 -12.49 10.59
N LEU A 25 8.19 -11.25 10.30
CA LEU A 25 9.00 -10.84 9.15
C LEU A 25 9.76 -9.57 9.51
N GLN A 26 10.99 -9.45 9.04
CA GLN A 26 11.77 -8.23 9.10
C GLN A 26 12.29 -7.92 7.70
N VAL A 27 12.19 -6.65 7.29
CA VAL A 27 12.65 -6.15 5.99
C VAL A 27 13.45 -4.87 6.22
N ASP A 28 14.67 -4.80 5.68
CA ASP A 28 15.44 -3.55 5.61
C ASP A 28 15.04 -2.73 4.36
N SER A 29 15.16 -1.40 4.44
CA SER A 29 14.81 -0.49 3.34
C SER A 29 15.65 -0.68 2.06
N SER A 30 16.75 -1.42 2.12
CA SER A 30 17.58 -1.78 0.97
C SER A 30 17.21 -3.13 0.35
N GLU A 31 16.31 -3.88 0.98
CA GLU A 31 15.92 -5.22 0.55
C GLU A 31 14.69 -5.22 -0.36
N ARG A 32 14.62 -6.26 -1.19
CA ARG A 32 13.44 -6.64 -1.95
C ARG A 32 13.04 -8.05 -1.53
N VAL A 33 11.87 -8.18 -0.93
CA VAL A 33 11.37 -9.46 -0.38
C VAL A 33 10.24 -9.99 -1.24
N GLY A 34 10.37 -11.23 -1.72
CA GLY A 34 9.32 -11.95 -2.41
C GLY A 34 8.56 -12.88 -1.45
N ILE A 35 7.23 -12.77 -1.41
CA ILE A 35 6.37 -13.63 -0.60
C ILE A 35 5.69 -14.66 -1.52
N LEU A 36 6.07 -15.93 -1.35
CA LEU A 36 5.52 -17.04 -2.11
C LEU A 36 4.55 -17.85 -1.24
N ALA A 37 3.33 -17.98 -1.70
CA ALA A 37 2.32 -18.85 -1.13
C ALA A 37 1.21 -19.12 -2.15
N PRO A 38 0.49 -20.24 -2.05
CA PRO A 38 -0.69 -20.50 -2.88
C PRO A 38 -1.74 -19.39 -2.77
N SER A 39 -2.66 -19.32 -3.73
CA SER A 39 -3.81 -18.39 -3.66
C SER A 39 -4.65 -18.69 -2.40
N GLY A 40 -5.15 -17.64 -1.74
CA GLY A 40 -5.96 -17.78 -0.53
C GLY A 40 -5.17 -17.94 0.78
N PHE A 41 -3.83 -17.97 0.75
CA PHE A 41 -2.98 -18.07 1.94
C PHE A 41 -2.62 -16.74 2.60
N GLY A 42 -3.41 -15.71 2.41
CA GLY A 42 -3.30 -14.47 3.18
C GLY A 42 -2.24 -13.47 2.72
N LYS A 43 -1.60 -13.62 1.55
CA LYS A 43 -0.61 -12.63 1.03
C LYS A 43 -1.14 -11.21 1.02
N THR A 44 -2.33 -11.01 0.44
CA THR A 44 -2.96 -9.68 0.38
C THR A 44 -3.31 -9.16 1.77
N THR A 45 -3.76 -10.03 2.67
CA THR A 45 -4.05 -9.68 4.06
C THR A 45 -2.79 -9.24 4.79
N LEU A 46 -1.69 -9.97 4.62
CA LEU A 46 -0.40 -9.57 5.17
C LEU A 46 0.04 -8.20 4.65
N CYS A 47 -0.05 -7.95 3.33
CA CYS A 47 0.26 -6.64 2.75
C CYS A 47 -0.62 -5.52 3.33
N LYS A 48 -1.92 -5.78 3.52
CA LYS A 48 -2.83 -4.82 4.15
C LYS A 48 -2.43 -4.48 5.59
N ILE A 49 -2.05 -5.49 6.37
CA ILE A 49 -1.59 -5.29 7.76
C ILE A 49 -0.27 -4.52 7.77
N LEU A 50 0.68 -4.87 6.90
CA LEU A 50 1.98 -4.17 6.79
C LEU A 50 1.83 -2.73 6.32
N ALA A 51 0.79 -2.40 5.55
CA ALA A 51 0.49 -1.05 5.09
C ALA A 51 -0.51 -0.29 5.98
N GLY A 52 -0.94 -0.87 7.10
CA GLY A 52 -1.82 -0.24 8.07
C GLY A 52 -3.30 -0.15 7.68
N TYR A 53 -3.75 -0.92 6.68
CA TYR A 53 -5.17 -1.00 6.29
C TYR A 53 -5.98 -1.95 7.18
N GLU A 54 -5.31 -2.91 7.82
CA GLU A 54 -5.92 -3.86 8.74
C GLU A 54 -5.06 -3.94 10.01
N GLU A 55 -5.68 -4.05 11.17
CA GLU A 55 -4.97 -4.29 12.43
C GLU A 55 -4.96 -5.79 12.75
N PRO A 56 -3.82 -6.36 13.17
CA PRO A 56 -3.77 -7.76 13.59
C PRO A 56 -4.52 -7.98 14.91
N GLU A 57 -5.06 -9.17 15.13
CA GLU A 57 -5.64 -9.55 16.44
C GLU A 57 -4.57 -9.56 17.54
N THR A 58 -3.40 -10.07 17.21
CA THR A 58 -2.23 -10.10 18.08
C THR A 58 -0.98 -9.80 17.29
N GLY A 59 0.06 -9.35 18.00
CA GLY A 59 1.30 -8.93 17.39
C GLY A 59 1.32 -7.45 17.05
N THR A 60 2.34 -7.00 16.36
CA THR A 60 2.51 -5.59 16.01
C THR A 60 3.34 -5.42 14.75
N VAL A 61 3.11 -4.29 14.05
CA VAL A 61 3.97 -3.84 12.96
C VAL A 61 4.72 -2.60 13.43
N LEU A 62 6.04 -2.64 13.33
CA LEU A 62 6.93 -1.57 13.73
C LEU A 62 7.74 -1.07 12.54
N MET A 63 7.97 0.22 12.49
CA MET A 63 8.98 0.85 11.62
C MET A 63 10.00 1.57 12.50
N ASP A 64 11.25 1.10 12.43
CA ASP A 64 12.35 1.57 13.32
C ASP A 64 11.96 1.58 14.81
N GLY A 65 11.30 0.51 15.26
CA GLY A 65 10.84 0.33 16.64
C GLY A 65 9.57 1.09 17.03
N LYS A 66 9.02 1.93 16.14
CA LYS A 66 7.78 2.67 16.37
C LYS A 66 6.59 1.97 15.74
N SER A 67 5.49 1.81 16.48
CA SER A 67 4.27 1.20 15.94
C SER A 67 3.77 1.92 14.70
N LEU A 68 3.49 1.17 13.63
CA LEU A 68 2.96 1.71 12.39
C LEU A 68 1.59 2.38 12.61
N TYR A 69 0.77 1.82 13.49
CA TYR A 69 -0.57 2.35 13.81
C TYR A 69 -0.54 3.65 14.64
N SER A 70 0.64 4.07 15.12
CA SER A 70 0.81 5.37 15.78
C SER A 70 1.03 6.55 14.83
N TYR A 71 1.24 6.29 13.53
CA TYR A 71 1.37 7.33 12.53
C TYR A 71 0.00 7.96 12.25
N LYS A 72 -0.05 9.30 12.30
CA LYS A 72 -1.24 10.08 11.95
C LYS A 72 -1.06 10.66 10.54
N GLY A 73 -2.07 10.50 9.72
CA GLY A 73 -2.05 10.96 8.33
C GLY A 73 -1.36 9.97 7.39
N TYR A 74 -0.34 10.42 6.63
CA TYR A 74 0.31 9.57 5.63
C TYR A 74 1.11 8.43 6.25
N CYS A 75 0.75 7.19 5.89
CA CYS A 75 1.48 6.00 6.30
C CYS A 75 2.78 5.86 5.48
N PRO A 76 3.95 5.67 6.09
CA PRO A 76 5.21 5.53 5.37
C PRO A 76 5.37 4.18 4.64
N VAL A 77 4.50 3.22 4.93
CA VAL A 77 4.38 1.95 4.20
C VAL A 77 3.17 2.05 3.28
N GLN A 78 3.38 1.97 1.99
CA GLN A 78 2.32 2.10 0.99
C GLN A 78 2.07 0.76 0.30
N MET A 79 0.85 0.56 -0.19
CA MET A 79 0.44 -0.62 -0.92
C MET A 79 -0.04 -0.24 -2.32
N ILE A 80 0.44 -0.96 -3.33
CA ILE A 80 -0.11 -0.90 -4.68
C ILE A 80 -1.14 -2.03 -4.82
N TRP A 81 -2.37 -1.66 -5.09
CA TRP A 81 -3.46 -2.61 -5.25
C TRP A 81 -3.40 -3.32 -6.60
N GLN A 82 -3.75 -4.59 -6.61
CA GLN A 82 -3.84 -5.38 -7.84
C GLN A 82 -4.89 -4.80 -8.82
N HIS A 83 -5.97 -4.24 -8.27
CA HIS A 83 -7.06 -3.60 -8.99
C HIS A 83 -7.04 -2.09 -8.69
N PRO A 84 -6.48 -1.25 -9.58
CA PRO A 84 -6.28 0.17 -9.31
C PRO A 84 -7.58 0.94 -9.12
N GLU A 85 -8.70 0.48 -9.70
CA GLU A 85 -10.03 1.05 -9.53
C GLU A 85 -10.55 0.97 -8.09
N GLN A 86 -10.02 0.03 -7.29
CA GLN A 86 -10.36 -0.09 -5.86
C GLN A 86 -9.54 0.87 -4.98
N ALA A 87 -8.48 1.45 -5.52
CA ALA A 87 -7.56 2.32 -4.80
C ALA A 87 -7.90 3.81 -4.93
N VAL A 88 -8.90 4.17 -5.75
CA VAL A 88 -9.21 5.56 -6.08
C VAL A 88 -10.70 5.84 -5.93
N ASN A 89 -11.05 7.10 -5.61
CA ASN A 89 -12.44 7.53 -5.62
C ASN A 89 -12.86 7.85 -7.08
N PRO A 90 -13.82 7.11 -7.67
CA PRO A 90 -14.21 7.28 -9.07
C PRO A 90 -14.91 8.62 -9.35
N ARG A 91 -15.32 9.36 -8.32
CA ARG A 91 -15.98 10.65 -8.42
C ARG A 91 -15.01 11.84 -8.44
N LEU A 92 -13.73 11.59 -8.21
CA LEU A 92 -12.70 12.63 -8.22
C LEU A 92 -11.91 12.59 -9.52
N ARG A 93 -11.49 13.77 -10.01
CA ARG A 93 -10.53 13.86 -11.11
C ARG A 93 -9.15 13.40 -10.63
N MET A 94 -8.35 12.90 -11.55
CA MET A 94 -7.04 12.32 -11.20
C MET A 94 -6.12 13.31 -10.47
N ARG A 95 -6.20 14.61 -10.74
CA ARG A 95 -5.46 15.61 -9.96
C ARG A 95 -5.80 15.56 -8.47
N ASN A 96 -7.09 15.45 -8.12
CA ASN A 96 -7.54 15.41 -6.72
C ASN A 96 -7.15 14.08 -6.08
N VAL A 97 -7.25 12.97 -6.84
CA VAL A 97 -6.74 11.67 -6.40
C VAL A 97 -5.25 11.71 -6.07
N PHE A 98 -4.48 12.49 -6.84
CA PHE A 98 -3.05 12.71 -6.58
C PHE A 98 -2.82 13.53 -5.31
N GLU A 99 -3.64 14.56 -5.07
CA GLU A 99 -3.58 15.43 -3.89
C GLU A 99 -3.95 14.73 -2.58
N GLU A 100 -4.71 13.62 -2.64
CA GLU A 100 -4.97 12.77 -1.47
C GLU A 100 -3.71 12.05 -0.95
N GLY A 101 -2.70 11.88 -1.81
CA GLY A 101 -1.43 11.25 -1.46
C GLY A 101 -0.42 12.21 -0.86
N ASP A 102 0.83 11.81 -0.94
CA ASP A 102 1.97 12.66 -0.61
C ASP A 102 2.48 13.38 -1.88
N GLN A 103 3.39 14.33 -1.71
CA GLN A 103 4.04 14.98 -2.84
C GLN A 103 4.82 13.97 -3.69
N VAL A 104 4.54 13.97 -4.97
CA VAL A 104 5.21 13.13 -5.98
C VAL A 104 6.13 14.01 -6.82
N GLU A 105 7.33 13.52 -7.08
CA GLU A 105 8.29 14.26 -7.90
C GLU A 105 7.85 14.30 -9.37
N THR A 106 7.94 15.47 -10.00
CA THR A 106 7.58 15.66 -11.41
C THR A 106 8.36 14.74 -12.34
N GLU A 107 9.60 14.46 -12.01
CA GLU A 107 10.45 13.53 -12.78
C GLU A 107 9.92 12.09 -12.74
N LEU A 108 9.39 11.66 -11.59
CA LEU A 108 8.75 10.34 -11.45
C LEU A 108 7.46 10.25 -12.29
N ILE A 109 6.65 11.30 -12.29
CA ILE A 109 5.44 11.39 -13.12
C ILE A 109 5.79 11.21 -14.60
N LYS A 110 6.84 11.89 -15.07
CA LYS A 110 7.33 11.74 -16.44
C LYS A 110 7.86 10.34 -16.75
N LYS A 111 8.67 9.76 -15.83
CA LYS A 111 9.22 8.40 -15.99
C LYS A 111 8.14 7.32 -16.05
N LEU A 112 7.03 7.53 -15.36
CA LEU A 112 5.87 6.65 -15.43
C LEU A 112 5.02 6.87 -16.69
N GLY A 113 5.36 7.87 -17.52
CA GLY A 113 4.62 8.18 -18.75
C GLY A 113 3.19 8.65 -18.48
N ILE A 114 2.99 9.42 -17.40
CA ILE A 114 1.69 10.02 -17.06
C ILE A 114 1.58 11.34 -17.84
N GLU A 115 0.62 11.39 -18.74
CA GLU A 115 0.39 12.58 -19.58
C GLU A 115 -0.34 13.68 -18.81
N PRO A 116 0.01 14.98 -19.05
CA PRO A 116 -0.60 16.10 -18.31
C PRO A 116 -2.12 16.20 -18.45
N ASP A 117 -2.68 15.85 -19.60
CA ASP A 117 -4.13 15.89 -19.83
C ASP A 117 -4.90 14.84 -19.04
N TRP A 118 -4.26 13.72 -18.65
CA TRP A 118 -4.88 12.69 -17.81
C TRP A 118 -5.24 13.20 -16.40
N MET A 119 -4.56 14.25 -15.92
CA MET A 119 -4.86 14.88 -14.63
C MET A 119 -6.30 15.44 -14.55
N ASN A 120 -6.88 15.79 -15.70
CA ASN A 120 -8.24 16.32 -15.78
C ASN A 120 -9.32 15.25 -15.96
N ARG A 121 -8.93 14.01 -16.22
CA ARG A 121 -9.85 12.88 -16.43
C ARG A 121 -10.31 12.29 -15.11
N PHE A 122 -11.47 11.61 -15.16
CA PHE A 122 -11.92 10.73 -14.08
C PHE A 122 -11.25 9.35 -14.20
N PRO A 123 -11.15 8.57 -13.12
CA PRO A 123 -10.60 7.21 -13.18
C PRO A 123 -11.25 6.32 -14.27
N THR A 124 -12.53 6.47 -14.49
CA THR A 124 -13.30 5.71 -15.49
C THR A 124 -12.98 6.08 -16.95
N GLU A 125 -12.31 7.21 -17.17
CA GLU A 125 -11.88 7.69 -18.49
C GLU A 125 -10.44 7.27 -18.83
N LEU A 126 -9.80 6.52 -17.94
CA LEU A 126 -8.45 5.97 -18.11
C LEU A 126 -8.49 4.47 -18.35
N SER A 127 -7.55 3.97 -19.13
CA SER A 127 -7.32 2.53 -19.22
C SER A 127 -6.77 1.99 -17.88
N GLY A 128 -6.91 0.69 -17.63
CA GLY A 128 -6.38 0.06 -16.42
C GLY A 128 -4.89 0.30 -16.22
N GLY A 129 -4.10 0.28 -17.31
CA GLY A 129 -2.66 0.56 -17.26
C GLY A 129 -2.33 2.02 -16.95
N GLU A 130 -3.09 2.96 -17.50
CA GLU A 130 -2.96 4.39 -17.18
C GLU A 130 -3.30 4.66 -15.72
N LEU A 131 -4.41 4.12 -15.23
CA LEU A 131 -4.83 4.24 -13.84
C LEU A 131 -3.81 3.60 -12.89
N GLN A 132 -3.25 2.44 -13.25
CA GLN A 132 -2.20 1.77 -12.48
C GLN A 132 -0.96 2.66 -12.30
N ARG A 133 -0.53 3.38 -13.35
CA ARG A 133 0.61 4.32 -13.28
C ARG A 133 0.35 5.44 -12.27
N PHE A 134 -0.86 5.98 -12.21
CA PHE A 134 -1.24 6.95 -11.17
C PHE A 134 -1.18 6.35 -9.76
N CYS A 135 -1.68 5.13 -9.56
CA CYS A 135 -1.62 4.47 -8.27
C CYS A 135 -0.18 4.21 -7.82
N ILE A 136 0.69 3.80 -8.75
CA ILE A 136 2.12 3.64 -8.48
C ILE A 136 2.77 4.98 -8.11
N ALA A 137 2.54 6.03 -8.90
CA ALA A 137 3.09 7.35 -8.62
C ALA A 137 2.65 7.88 -7.26
N ARG A 138 1.35 7.76 -6.93
CA ARG A 138 0.80 8.17 -5.63
C ARG A 138 1.43 7.41 -4.46
N ALA A 139 1.67 6.10 -4.64
CA ALA A 139 2.32 5.27 -3.61
C ALA A 139 3.80 5.61 -3.41
N LEU A 140 4.46 6.15 -4.42
CA LEU A 140 5.88 6.56 -4.39
C LEU A 140 6.09 8.03 -3.98
N GLY A 141 5.23 8.56 -3.10
CA GLY A 141 5.40 9.88 -2.53
C GLY A 141 6.69 10.03 -1.70
N LYS A 142 7.10 11.26 -1.45
CA LYS A 142 8.39 11.58 -0.77
C LYS A 142 8.54 10.96 0.62
N ARG A 143 7.42 10.74 1.33
CA ARG A 143 7.43 10.14 2.68
C ARG A 143 7.35 8.61 2.67
N THR A 144 7.14 7.99 1.52
CA THR A 144 7.13 6.52 1.42
C THR A 144 8.51 5.97 1.74
N ARG A 145 8.54 4.93 2.56
CA ARG A 145 9.76 4.23 3.00
C ARG A 145 9.75 2.77 2.58
N PHE A 146 8.58 2.15 2.54
CA PHE A 146 8.37 0.79 2.08
C PHE A 146 7.16 0.73 1.12
N LEU A 147 7.25 -0.16 0.13
CA LEU A 147 6.24 -0.39 -0.88
C LEU A 147 5.97 -1.90 -1.01
#